data_47bf67e7aaf36e7ba32541dc68dbe35e
#
_entry.id   47bf67e7aaf36e7ba32541dc68dbe35e
#
_cell.length_a   1.000
_cell.length_b   1.000
_cell.length_c   1.000
_cell.angle_alpha   90.00
_cell.angle_beta   90.00
_cell.angle_gamma   90.00
#
_symmetry.space_group_name_H-M   'P 1'
#
loop_
_entity.id
_entity.type
_entity.pdbx_description
1 polymer ?
#
loop_
_entity_poly.entity_id
_entity_poly.type
_entity_poly.pdbx_seq_one_letter_code
_entity_poly.pdbx_strand_id
1 'polypeptide(L)'
;MKKIVFIILSLCALVSCQQIQRDLTRNAVLEMNGNFLYLDEIEQVIPTGLSVADSAKYAESYKKQWIISNLMYQKAKENIGNSKEIDKLTEIYKHELIINKYQQQLILEKLQQIPEDSLVSLYEKRKESFLLKAPLIKGIFIQVHNSAQGQDSLSRLLSDINDDNLESIMRYCTGNALKYEFFIDNWVDFSKIIEYLPNKLESTDPSLSRGTIVQQSEENSYYLKVIGLCKVGDPSPYELIKGELYNILLNKEKIQFITDFRQELYNEAIENGIVHFYENEE
;
A
#
# COMPACT_ATOMS: atom_id res chain seq x y z
N MET A 1 28.23 59.39 -31.34
CA MET A 1 28.19 59.13 -29.88
C MET A 1 26.75 59.14 -29.31
N LYS A 2 25.86 60.10 -29.64
CA LYS A 2 24.48 60.13 -29.08
C LYS A 2 23.60 58.91 -29.46
N LYS A 3 23.74 58.27 -30.64
CA LYS A 3 22.98 57.08 -31.07
C LYS A 3 23.43 55.79 -30.36
N ILE A 4 24.71 55.67 -29.93
CA ILE A 4 25.25 54.53 -29.23
C ILE A 4 24.77 54.53 -27.75
N VAL A 5 24.67 55.71 -27.14
CA VAL A 5 24.17 55.86 -25.76
C VAL A 5 22.67 55.48 -25.67
N PHE A 6 21.87 55.74 -26.71
CA PHE A 6 20.44 55.39 -26.76
C PHE A 6 20.24 53.86 -26.90
N ILE A 7 21.12 53.16 -27.60
CA ILE A 7 21.06 51.70 -27.77
C ILE A 7 21.45 50.99 -26.48
N ILE A 8 22.45 51.53 -25.74
CA ILE A 8 22.89 50.98 -24.44
C ILE A 8 21.80 51.18 -23.37
N LEU A 9 21.10 52.31 -23.38
CA LEU A 9 19.99 52.57 -22.45
C LEU A 9 18.75 51.71 -22.71
N SER A 10 18.53 51.29 -23.95
CA SER A 10 17.43 50.38 -24.33
C SER A 10 17.71 48.93 -23.98
N LEU A 11 18.98 48.50 -23.82
CA LEU A 11 19.36 47.13 -23.48
C LEU A 11 19.30 46.85 -21.99
N CYS A 12 19.34 47.90 -21.14
CA CYS A 12 19.20 47.74 -19.67
C CYS A 12 17.74 47.54 -19.21
N ALA A 13 16.74 47.71 -20.08
CA ALA A 13 15.33 47.54 -19.72
C ALA A 13 14.83 46.08 -19.78
N LEU A 14 15.70 45.12 -20.15
CA LEU A 14 15.36 43.70 -20.24
C LEU A 14 15.83 42.86 -19.03
N VAL A 15 16.20 43.49 -17.91
CA VAL A 15 16.31 42.77 -16.64
C VAL A 15 14.89 42.54 -16.15
N SER A 16 14.22 41.56 -16.74
CA SER A 16 12.96 41.04 -16.28
C SER A 16 13.17 40.49 -14.89
N CYS A 17 12.72 41.25 -13.90
CA CYS A 17 12.38 40.63 -12.59
C CYS A 17 11.49 39.45 -12.89
N GLN A 18 11.87 38.25 -12.49
CA GLN A 18 10.96 37.11 -12.37
C GLN A 18 9.97 37.49 -11.25
N GLN A 19 8.98 38.32 -11.63
CA GLN A 19 7.78 38.48 -10.78
C GLN A 19 7.06 37.12 -10.82
N ILE A 20 6.87 36.56 -9.66
CA ILE A 20 5.96 35.42 -9.48
C ILE A 20 4.60 35.93 -9.94
N GLN A 21 4.17 35.53 -11.15
CA GLN A 21 2.88 35.91 -11.70
C GLN A 21 1.80 35.08 -11.04
N ARG A 22 0.69 35.74 -10.66
CA ARG A 22 -0.52 35.06 -10.20
C ARG A 22 -0.99 34.08 -11.29
N ASP A 23 -1.17 32.82 -10.91
CA ASP A 23 -1.83 31.85 -11.77
C ASP A 23 -3.34 32.16 -11.84
N LEU A 24 -3.77 32.71 -12.96
CA LEU A 24 -5.17 33.12 -13.20
C LEU A 24 -6.13 31.95 -13.36
N THR A 25 -5.61 30.72 -13.52
CA THR A 25 -6.43 29.50 -13.62
C THR A 25 -6.81 28.94 -12.26
N ARG A 26 -6.16 29.43 -11.19
CA ARG A 26 -6.37 28.96 -9.80
C ARG A 26 -7.02 30.05 -8.95
N ASN A 27 -7.84 29.63 -7.97
CA ASN A 27 -8.50 30.55 -7.02
C ASN A 27 -7.52 30.98 -5.94
N ALA A 28 -6.93 32.16 -6.06
CA ALA A 28 -6.10 32.72 -5.01
C ALA A 28 -6.99 33.21 -3.85
N VAL A 29 -6.68 32.75 -2.63
CA VAL A 29 -7.40 33.08 -1.39
C VAL A 29 -6.62 34.07 -0.53
N LEU A 30 -5.31 34.21 -0.75
CA LEU A 30 -4.44 35.10 -0.02
C LEU A 30 -3.22 35.50 -0.89
N GLU A 31 -2.80 36.74 -0.73
CA GLU A 31 -1.58 37.26 -1.36
C GLU A 31 -0.71 37.97 -0.32
N MET A 32 0.57 37.73 -0.38
CA MET A 32 1.58 38.44 0.43
C MET A 32 2.87 38.65 -0.36
N ASN A 33 3.20 39.90 -0.66
CA ASN A 33 4.42 40.30 -1.37
C ASN A 33 4.66 39.53 -2.68
N GLY A 34 3.61 39.34 -3.48
CA GLY A 34 3.63 38.62 -4.74
C GLY A 34 3.53 37.09 -4.62
N ASN A 35 3.58 36.53 -3.42
CA ASN A 35 3.31 35.11 -3.18
C ASN A 35 1.82 34.90 -2.99
N PHE A 36 1.26 33.89 -3.62
CA PHE A 36 -0.16 33.57 -3.58
C PHE A 36 -0.37 32.22 -2.90
N LEU A 37 -1.40 32.16 -2.05
CA LEU A 37 -1.94 30.91 -1.53
C LEU A 37 -3.24 30.61 -2.28
N TYR A 38 -3.37 29.43 -2.83
CA TYR A 38 -4.53 29.02 -3.61
C TYR A 38 -5.46 28.09 -2.81
N LEU A 39 -6.75 28.11 -3.19
CA LEU A 39 -7.77 27.31 -2.51
C LEU A 39 -7.47 25.81 -2.56
N ASP A 40 -7.04 25.30 -3.69
CA ASP A 40 -6.69 23.89 -3.90
C ASP A 40 -5.53 23.43 -3.00
N GLU A 41 -4.59 24.31 -2.64
CA GLU A 41 -3.51 24.02 -1.68
C GLU A 41 -4.04 23.82 -0.26
N ILE A 42 -5.06 24.61 0.13
CA ILE A 42 -5.72 24.46 1.42
C ILE A 42 -6.54 23.16 1.45
N GLU A 43 -7.28 22.88 0.38
CA GLU A 43 -8.12 21.68 0.27
C GLU A 43 -7.29 20.38 0.34
N GLN A 44 -6.09 20.36 -0.25
CA GLN A 44 -5.19 19.22 -0.22
C GLN A 44 -4.66 18.87 1.18
N VAL A 45 -4.56 19.85 2.09
CA VAL A 45 -3.99 19.62 3.42
C VAL A 45 -5.07 19.40 4.50
N ILE A 46 -6.34 19.66 4.19
CA ILE A 46 -7.44 19.38 5.12
C ILE A 46 -7.65 17.85 5.24
N PRO A 47 -7.58 17.27 6.46
CA PRO A 47 -7.85 15.85 6.65
C PRO A 47 -9.27 15.47 6.23
N THR A 48 -9.42 14.31 5.59
CA THR A 48 -10.72 13.76 5.23
C THR A 48 -11.52 13.35 6.47
N GLY A 49 -12.86 13.54 6.42
CA GLY A 49 -13.75 13.12 7.52
C GLY A 49 -13.97 14.16 8.61
N LEU A 50 -13.46 15.38 8.47
CA LEU A 50 -13.77 16.48 9.38
C LEU A 50 -15.18 17.04 9.15
N SER A 51 -15.79 17.59 10.21
CA SER A 51 -17.01 18.40 10.07
C SER A 51 -16.72 19.69 9.27
N VAL A 52 -17.75 20.29 8.67
CA VAL A 52 -17.62 21.56 7.94
C VAL A 52 -17.02 22.66 8.85
N ALA A 53 -17.43 22.71 10.11
CA ALA A 53 -16.93 23.69 11.08
C ALA A 53 -15.44 23.47 11.42
N ASP A 54 -15.01 22.20 11.56
CA ASP A 54 -13.62 21.88 11.87
C ASP A 54 -12.72 22.05 10.63
N SER A 55 -13.21 21.73 9.44
CA SER A 55 -12.50 22.02 8.17
C SER A 55 -12.26 23.52 8.00
N ALA A 56 -13.25 24.35 8.32
CA ALA A 56 -13.11 25.82 8.27
C ALA A 56 -12.07 26.32 9.27
N LYS A 57 -12.07 25.82 10.51
CA LYS A 57 -11.04 26.16 11.51
C LYS A 57 -9.64 25.73 11.06
N TYR A 58 -9.54 24.55 10.47
CA TYR A 58 -8.26 24.03 9.93
C TYR A 58 -7.74 24.95 8.82
N ALA A 59 -8.61 25.34 7.88
CA ALA A 59 -8.26 26.26 6.80
C ALA A 59 -7.78 27.62 7.32
N GLU A 60 -8.43 28.21 8.33
CA GLU A 60 -7.99 29.46 8.94
C GLU A 60 -6.65 29.32 9.66
N SER A 61 -6.44 28.22 10.37
CA SER A 61 -5.15 27.91 10.99
C SER A 61 -4.03 27.77 9.96
N TYR A 62 -4.29 27.08 8.85
CA TYR A 62 -3.34 26.92 7.76
C TYR A 62 -2.98 28.24 7.11
N LYS A 63 -3.96 29.12 6.81
CA LYS A 63 -3.72 30.48 6.29
C LYS A 63 -2.81 31.29 7.22
N LYS A 64 -3.10 31.26 8.51
CA LYS A 64 -2.28 31.95 9.53
C LYS A 64 -0.83 31.41 9.52
N GLN A 65 -0.68 30.08 9.50
CA GLN A 65 0.64 29.45 9.46
C GLN A 65 1.40 29.80 8.18
N TRP A 66 0.72 29.84 7.05
CA TRP A 66 1.30 30.22 5.76
C TRP A 66 1.84 31.66 5.81
N ILE A 67 1.08 32.63 6.37
CA ILE A 67 1.51 34.02 6.56
C ILE A 67 2.76 34.07 7.45
N ILE A 68 2.73 33.41 8.61
CA ILE A 68 3.86 33.38 9.55
C ILE A 68 5.09 32.80 8.90
N SER A 69 4.96 31.69 8.18
CA SER A 69 6.07 31.03 7.47
C SER A 69 6.72 31.96 6.43
N ASN A 70 5.90 32.64 5.63
CA ASN A 70 6.42 33.58 4.64
C ASN A 70 7.12 34.81 5.28
N LEU A 71 6.56 35.35 6.36
CA LEU A 71 7.20 36.45 7.12
C LEU A 71 8.54 35.99 7.72
N MET A 72 8.57 34.79 8.31
CA MET A 72 9.81 34.22 8.86
C MET A 72 10.86 33.99 7.78
N TYR A 73 10.44 33.47 6.61
CA TYR A 73 11.32 33.28 5.48
C TYR A 73 11.93 34.59 5.00
N GLN A 74 11.11 35.65 4.84
CA GLN A 74 11.61 36.98 4.47
C GLN A 74 12.62 37.50 5.48
N LYS A 75 12.28 37.42 6.77
CA LYS A 75 13.15 37.87 7.85
C LYS A 75 14.48 37.08 7.90
N ALA A 76 14.40 35.77 7.71
CA ALA A 76 15.57 34.91 7.62
C ALA A 76 16.46 35.30 6.42
N LYS A 77 15.86 35.51 5.24
CA LYS A 77 16.57 35.91 4.03
C LYS A 77 17.30 37.25 4.19
N GLU A 78 16.69 38.23 4.88
CA GLU A 78 17.35 39.51 5.19
C GLU A 78 18.58 39.36 6.12
N ASN A 79 18.50 38.41 7.08
CA ASN A 79 19.57 38.25 8.08
C ASN A 79 20.66 37.26 7.67
N ILE A 80 20.31 36.21 6.93
CA ILE A 80 21.29 35.19 6.48
C ILE A 80 21.95 35.62 5.16
N GLY A 81 21.23 36.40 4.34
CA GLY A 81 21.71 36.81 3.01
C GLY A 81 21.79 35.65 2.03
N ASN A 82 22.56 35.82 0.95
CA ASN A 82 22.83 34.78 -0.02
C ASN A 82 23.93 33.85 0.53
N SER A 83 23.52 32.68 1.04
CA SER A 83 24.47 31.69 1.52
C SER A 83 24.85 30.72 0.40
N LYS A 84 26.14 30.75 0.01
CA LYS A 84 26.68 29.76 -0.94
C LYS A 84 26.46 28.31 -0.48
N GLU A 85 26.38 28.10 0.81
CA GLU A 85 26.10 26.79 1.40
C GLU A 85 24.66 26.35 1.11
N ILE A 86 23.69 27.25 1.31
CA ILE A 86 22.28 26.98 1.00
C ILE A 86 22.10 26.74 -0.49
N ASP A 87 22.74 27.55 -1.35
CA ASP A 87 22.66 27.36 -2.79
C ASP A 87 23.21 25.99 -3.21
N LYS A 88 24.35 25.59 -2.65
CA LYS A 88 24.96 24.27 -2.90
C LYS A 88 24.07 23.14 -2.44
N LEU A 89 23.48 23.22 -1.23
CA LEU A 89 22.55 22.22 -0.70
C LEU A 89 21.29 22.13 -1.55
N THR A 90 20.77 23.27 -2.00
CA THR A 90 19.58 23.33 -2.86
C THR A 90 19.83 22.65 -4.22
N GLU A 91 21.00 22.90 -4.84
CA GLU A 91 21.37 22.24 -6.10
C GLU A 91 21.59 20.73 -5.92
N ILE A 92 22.21 20.29 -4.83
CA ILE A 92 22.34 18.85 -4.52
C ILE A 92 20.96 18.22 -4.36
N TYR A 93 20.06 18.84 -3.59
CA TYR A 93 18.72 18.33 -3.35
C TYR A 93 17.87 18.27 -4.63
N LYS A 94 17.96 19.31 -5.45
CA LYS A 94 17.30 19.34 -6.77
C LYS A 94 17.80 18.22 -7.69
N HIS A 95 19.11 17.99 -7.70
CA HIS A 95 19.72 16.91 -8.48
C HIS A 95 19.19 15.53 -8.05
N GLU A 96 19.15 15.27 -6.74
CA GLU A 96 18.61 14.04 -6.17
C GLU A 96 17.12 13.84 -6.49
N LEU A 97 16.32 14.91 -6.40
CA LEU A 97 14.90 14.85 -6.75
C LEU A 97 14.68 14.48 -8.23
N ILE A 98 15.46 15.08 -9.13
CA ILE A 98 15.37 14.77 -10.56
C ILE A 98 15.75 13.32 -10.83
N ILE A 99 16.85 12.82 -10.24
CA ILE A 99 17.29 11.44 -10.37
C ILE A 99 16.20 10.48 -9.85
N ASN A 100 15.68 10.73 -8.64
CA ASN A 100 14.63 9.90 -8.06
C ASN A 100 13.37 9.88 -8.93
N LYS A 101 12.95 11.02 -9.45
CA LYS A 101 11.79 11.11 -10.35
C LYS A 101 12.00 10.32 -11.64
N TYR A 102 13.17 10.43 -12.24
CA TYR A 102 13.54 9.68 -13.43
C TYR A 102 13.58 8.17 -13.18
N GLN A 103 14.17 7.73 -12.07
CA GLN A 103 14.20 6.32 -11.69
C GLN A 103 12.79 5.75 -11.47
N GLN A 104 11.89 6.50 -10.82
CA GLN A 104 10.49 6.09 -10.67
C GLN A 104 9.81 5.90 -12.03
N GLN A 105 10.09 6.81 -12.97
CA GLN A 105 9.52 6.75 -14.32
C GLN A 105 10.05 5.54 -15.10
N LEU A 106 11.37 5.29 -15.05
CA LEU A 106 11.99 4.11 -15.65
C LEU A 106 11.42 2.80 -15.10
N ILE A 107 11.21 2.71 -13.77
CA ILE A 107 10.61 1.55 -13.13
C ILE A 107 9.20 1.30 -13.67
N LEU A 108 8.38 2.36 -13.78
CA LEU A 108 7.01 2.24 -14.30
C LEU A 108 6.95 1.81 -15.77
N GLU A 109 7.91 2.26 -16.58
CA GLU A 109 7.95 1.98 -18.02
C GLU A 109 8.55 0.61 -18.36
N LYS A 110 9.54 0.17 -17.59
CA LYS A 110 10.39 -0.96 -17.95
C LYS A 110 10.20 -2.20 -17.10
N LEU A 111 9.72 -2.05 -15.85
CA LEU A 111 9.56 -3.20 -14.97
C LEU A 111 8.32 -4.00 -15.38
N GLN A 112 8.54 -5.25 -15.74
CA GLN A 112 7.48 -6.20 -16.09
C GLN A 112 6.74 -6.69 -14.85
N GLN A 113 5.54 -7.24 -15.05
CA GLN A 113 4.81 -7.91 -13.97
C GLN A 113 5.58 -9.13 -13.48
N ILE A 114 5.58 -9.33 -12.16
CA ILE A 114 6.20 -10.49 -11.54
C ILE A 114 5.41 -11.75 -11.94
N PRO A 115 6.06 -12.75 -12.59
CA PRO A 115 5.39 -14.00 -12.96
C PRO A 115 4.97 -14.81 -11.73
N GLU A 116 3.83 -15.51 -11.83
CA GLU A 116 3.32 -16.35 -10.75
C GLU A 116 4.33 -17.43 -10.33
N ASP A 117 5.00 -18.06 -11.29
CA ASP A 117 6.02 -19.10 -11.02
C ASP A 117 7.17 -18.57 -10.14
N SER A 118 7.51 -17.29 -10.28
CA SER A 118 8.53 -16.64 -9.44
C SER A 118 8.04 -16.47 -8.01
N LEU A 119 6.76 -16.16 -7.81
CA LEU A 119 6.13 -16.06 -6.50
C LEU A 119 6.07 -17.42 -5.81
N VAL A 120 5.65 -18.46 -6.53
CA VAL A 120 5.60 -19.83 -6.02
C VAL A 120 7.02 -20.31 -5.65
N SER A 121 8.00 -20.05 -6.52
CA SER A 121 9.41 -20.40 -6.25
C SER A 121 9.95 -19.68 -5.00
N LEU A 122 9.62 -18.42 -4.80
CA LEU A 122 10.00 -17.67 -3.60
C LEU A 122 9.32 -18.23 -2.36
N TYR A 123 8.03 -18.56 -2.46
CA TYR A 123 7.28 -19.18 -1.38
C TYR A 123 7.95 -20.47 -0.91
N GLU A 124 8.20 -21.41 -1.81
CA GLU A 124 8.81 -22.69 -1.48
C GLU A 124 10.19 -22.55 -0.82
N LYS A 125 10.97 -21.55 -1.24
CA LYS A 125 12.28 -21.26 -0.64
C LYS A 125 12.22 -20.60 0.74
N ARG A 126 11.11 -19.91 1.05
CA ARG A 126 11.02 -19.06 2.26
C ARG A 126 9.83 -19.34 3.15
N LYS A 127 8.99 -20.33 2.87
CA LYS A 127 7.77 -20.63 3.65
C LYS A 127 8.03 -20.77 5.16
N GLU A 128 9.19 -21.28 5.55
CA GLU A 128 9.61 -21.37 6.95
C GLU A 128 9.86 -19.99 7.62
N SER A 129 9.88 -18.91 6.85
CA SER A 129 9.97 -17.53 7.36
C SER A 129 8.59 -16.92 7.63
N PHE A 130 7.50 -17.56 7.20
CA PHE A 130 6.14 -17.08 7.29
C PHE A 130 5.28 -18.00 8.15
N LEU A 131 5.68 -18.20 9.39
CA LEU A 131 5.00 -19.11 10.31
C LEU A 131 3.74 -18.46 10.90
N LEU A 132 2.66 -19.24 10.98
CA LEU A 132 1.41 -18.83 11.57
C LEU A 132 1.53 -18.60 13.08
N LYS A 133 0.98 -17.47 13.54
CA LYS A 133 0.86 -17.11 14.96
C LYS A 133 -0.47 -17.53 15.59
N ALA A 134 -1.47 -17.81 14.73
CA ALA A 134 -2.78 -18.31 15.12
C ALA A 134 -3.20 -19.41 14.16
N PRO A 135 -3.98 -20.41 14.61
CA PRO A 135 -4.44 -21.48 13.73
C PRO A 135 -5.51 -20.98 12.76
N LEU A 136 -5.50 -21.53 11.55
CA LEU A 136 -6.43 -21.20 10.47
C LEU A 136 -7.20 -22.45 10.05
N ILE A 137 -8.45 -22.25 9.61
CA ILE A 137 -9.34 -23.33 9.17
C ILE A 137 -10.02 -22.95 7.85
N LYS A 138 -10.21 -23.96 6.99
CA LYS A 138 -11.13 -23.95 5.84
C LYS A 138 -12.23 -24.98 6.05
N GLY A 139 -13.47 -24.67 5.67
CA GLY A 139 -14.56 -25.60 5.83
C GLY A 139 -15.95 -25.02 5.70
N ILE A 140 -16.90 -25.71 6.33
CA ILE A 140 -18.32 -25.31 6.39
C ILE A 140 -18.78 -25.46 7.83
N PHE A 141 -19.43 -24.44 8.34
CA PHE A 141 -20.13 -24.47 9.62
C PHE A 141 -21.64 -24.37 9.38
N ILE A 142 -22.45 -25.22 10.04
CA ILE A 142 -23.90 -25.20 9.97
C ILE A 142 -24.48 -25.47 11.36
N GLN A 143 -25.45 -24.65 11.76
CA GLN A 143 -26.23 -24.82 12.96
C GLN A 143 -27.72 -24.98 12.56
N VAL A 144 -28.38 -26.03 13.03
CA VAL A 144 -29.80 -26.31 12.78
C VAL A 144 -30.50 -26.59 14.10
N HIS A 145 -31.82 -26.43 14.13
CA HIS A 145 -32.63 -26.91 15.26
C HIS A 145 -32.66 -28.47 15.31
N ASN A 146 -32.68 -29.07 16.49
CA ASN A 146 -32.68 -30.53 16.64
C ASN A 146 -33.88 -31.21 15.92
N SER A 147 -34.98 -30.47 15.77
CA SER A 147 -36.17 -30.95 15.05
C SER A 147 -36.11 -30.76 13.53
N ALA A 148 -35.04 -30.14 12.99
CA ALA A 148 -34.89 -29.93 11.54
C ALA A 148 -34.84 -31.28 10.81
N GLN A 149 -35.61 -31.39 9.71
CA GLN A 149 -35.66 -32.62 8.92
C GLN A 149 -34.42 -32.74 8.02
N GLY A 150 -34.05 -33.96 7.65
CA GLY A 150 -33.00 -34.21 6.67
C GLY A 150 -31.56 -34.10 7.21
N GLN A 151 -31.34 -34.10 8.52
CA GLN A 151 -30.00 -34.01 9.11
C GLN A 151 -29.09 -35.19 8.73
N ASP A 152 -29.66 -36.41 8.55
CA ASP A 152 -28.90 -37.57 8.04
C ASP A 152 -28.44 -37.37 6.60
N SER A 153 -29.24 -36.68 5.79
CA SER A 153 -28.85 -36.31 4.43
C SER A 153 -27.77 -35.23 4.41
N LEU A 154 -27.90 -34.24 5.29
CA LEU A 154 -26.86 -33.22 5.47
C LEU A 154 -25.53 -33.86 5.87
N SER A 155 -25.51 -34.77 6.83
CA SER A 155 -24.30 -35.49 7.27
C SER A 155 -23.64 -36.26 6.13
N ARG A 156 -24.42 -36.90 5.26
CA ARG A 156 -23.94 -37.61 4.07
C ARG A 156 -23.34 -36.64 3.05
N LEU A 157 -24.02 -35.54 2.76
CA LEU A 157 -23.51 -34.50 1.85
C LEU A 157 -22.21 -33.88 2.34
N LEU A 158 -22.10 -33.62 3.65
CA LEU A 158 -20.88 -33.09 4.26
C LEU A 158 -19.72 -34.10 4.28
N SER A 159 -19.98 -35.40 4.09
CA SER A 159 -18.87 -36.38 4.04
C SER A 159 -18.04 -36.29 2.78
N ASP A 160 -18.63 -35.86 1.66
CA ASP A 160 -17.99 -35.71 0.36
C ASP A 160 -18.34 -34.33 -0.24
N ILE A 161 -17.42 -33.39 -0.20
CA ILE A 161 -17.59 -32.03 -0.73
C ILE A 161 -17.20 -32.01 -2.20
N ASN A 162 -18.19 -31.88 -3.06
CA ASN A 162 -18.10 -31.64 -4.48
C ASN A 162 -19.15 -30.60 -4.89
N ASP A 163 -19.11 -30.10 -6.11
CA ASP A 163 -19.97 -28.99 -6.57
C ASP A 163 -21.46 -29.31 -6.42
N ASP A 164 -21.92 -30.53 -6.76
CA ASP A 164 -23.30 -30.96 -6.68
C ASP A 164 -23.79 -31.07 -5.21
N ASN A 165 -22.94 -31.63 -4.34
CA ASN A 165 -23.21 -31.73 -2.92
C ASN A 165 -23.19 -30.34 -2.26
N LEU A 166 -22.30 -29.45 -2.67
CA LEU A 166 -22.23 -28.10 -2.15
C LEU A 166 -23.51 -27.30 -2.45
N GLU A 167 -24.02 -27.38 -3.69
CA GLU A 167 -25.32 -26.78 -4.05
C GLU A 167 -26.47 -27.34 -3.19
N SER A 168 -26.50 -28.66 -2.98
CA SER A 168 -27.49 -29.32 -2.15
C SER A 168 -27.38 -28.90 -0.68
N ILE A 169 -26.17 -28.75 -0.14
CA ILE A 169 -25.93 -28.23 1.22
C ILE A 169 -26.41 -26.78 1.34
N MET A 170 -26.12 -25.94 0.38
CA MET A 170 -26.55 -24.53 0.38
C MET A 170 -28.09 -24.43 0.35
N ARG A 171 -28.75 -25.26 -0.48
CA ARG A 171 -30.21 -25.34 -0.55
C ARG A 171 -30.81 -25.82 0.77
N TYR A 172 -30.21 -26.82 1.42
CA TYR A 172 -30.62 -27.28 2.74
C TYR A 172 -30.49 -26.18 3.79
N CYS A 173 -29.34 -25.46 3.80
CA CYS A 173 -29.10 -24.39 4.74
C CYS A 173 -30.12 -23.26 4.63
N THR A 174 -30.47 -22.86 3.39
CA THR A 174 -31.44 -21.78 3.15
C THR A 174 -32.81 -22.08 3.77
N GLY A 175 -33.20 -23.34 3.84
CA GLY A 175 -34.50 -23.74 4.37
C GLY A 175 -34.52 -24.13 5.85
N ASN A 176 -33.38 -24.57 6.41
CA ASN A 176 -33.34 -25.23 7.72
C ASN A 176 -32.31 -24.67 8.70
N ALA A 177 -31.27 -23.95 8.22
CA ALA A 177 -30.21 -23.53 9.11
C ALA A 177 -30.56 -22.25 9.89
N LEU A 178 -30.20 -22.22 11.15
CA LEU A 178 -30.23 -21.04 12.02
C LEU A 178 -29.02 -20.15 11.75
N LYS A 179 -27.88 -20.79 11.48
CA LYS A 179 -26.63 -20.13 11.10
C LYS A 179 -25.83 -21.05 10.21
N TYR A 180 -25.20 -20.50 9.19
CA TYR A 180 -24.22 -21.22 8.37
C TYR A 180 -23.15 -20.28 7.82
N GLU A 181 -21.96 -20.82 7.63
CA GLU A 181 -20.83 -20.13 7.03
C GLU A 181 -20.06 -21.09 6.12
N PHE A 182 -19.81 -20.64 4.88
CA PHE A 182 -18.99 -21.34 3.91
C PHE A 182 -17.66 -20.60 3.79
N PHE A 183 -16.59 -21.23 4.22
CA PHE A 183 -15.22 -20.70 4.16
C PHE A 183 -14.29 -21.72 3.49
N ILE A 184 -14.79 -22.34 2.41
CA ILE A 184 -14.10 -23.40 1.66
C ILE A 184 -12.87 -22.82 0.93
N ASP A 185 -13.04 -21.65 0.31
CA ASP A 185 -12.00 -21.01 -0.50
C ASP A 185 -11.10 -20.08 0.31
N ASN A 186 -11.53 -19.68 1.50
CA ASN A 186 -10.83 -18.70 2.31
C ASN A 186 -10.40 -19.29 3.67
N TRP A 187 -9.15 -19.03 4.03
CA TRP A 187 -8.67 -19.31 5.37
C TRP A 187 -9.25 -18.31 6.36
N VAL A 188 -9.85 -18.79 7.42
CA VAL A 188 -10.41 -17.98 8.52
C VAL A 188 -9.74 -18.35 9.84
N ASP A 189 -9.77 -17.42 10.78
CA ASP A 189 -9.26 -17.67 12.12
C ASP A 189 -10.06 -18.79 12.80
N PHE A 190 -9.34 -19.81 13.24
CA PHE A 190 -9.94 -20.98 13.91
C PHE A 190 -10.79 -20.58 15.12
N SER A 191 -10.35 -19.61 15.90
CA SER A 191 -11.07 -19.17 17.09
C SER A 191 -12.47 -18.66 16.79
N LYS A 192 -12.65 -17.94 15.67
CA LYS A 192 -13.94 -17.39 15.26
C LYS A 192 -14.98 -18.48 14.97
N ILE A 193 -14.54 -19.60 14.39
CA ILE A 193 -15.44 -20.71 14.06
C ILE A 193 -15.76 -21.55 15.29
N ILE A 194 -14.76 -21.80 16.11
CA ILE A 194 -14.94 -22.61 17.33
C ILE A 194 -15.83 -21.92 18.37
N GLU A 195 -15.91 -20.60 18.35
CA GLU A 195 -16.85 -19.88 19.22
C GLU A 195 -18.32 -20.24 18.98
N TYR A 196 -18.67 -20.74 17.79
CA TYR A 196 -20.04 -21.17 17.45
C TYR A 196 -20.40 -22.55 18.02
N LEU A 197 -19.40 -23.36 18.38
CA LEU A 197 -19.63 -24.70 18.90
C LEU A 197 -19.95 -24.67 20.41
N PRO A 198 -20.89 -25.52 20.87
CA PRO A 198 -21.20 -25.61 22.31
C PRO A 198 -20.01 -26.13 23.14
N ASN A 199 -19.27 -27.10 22.60
CA ASN A 199 -18.02 -27.58 23.21
C ASN A 199 -16.85 -27.07 22.36
N LYS A 200 -16.06 -26.16 22.92
CA LYS A 200 -14.91 -25.58 22.24
C LYS A 200 -13.83 -26.65 22.01
N LEU A 201 -13.24 -26.61 20.81
CA LEU A 201 -12.17 -27.50 20.42
C LEU A 201 -10.86 -26.72 20.38
N GLU A 202 -9.76 -27.38 20.63
CA GLU A 202 -8.43 -26.86 20.37
C GLU A 202 -7.98 -27.23 18.95
N SER A 203 -7.11 -26.42 18.34
CA SER A 203 -6.62 -26.68 16.98
C SER A 203 -5.79 -27.99 16.86
N THR A 204 -5.42 -28.57 17.98
CA THR A 204 -4.72 -29.85 18.09
C THR A 204 -5.65 -31.06 18.25
N ASP A 205 -6.97 -30.83 18.38
CA ASP A 205 -7.95 -31.90 18.59
C ASP A 205 -7.96 -32.87 17.40
N PRO A 206 -7.76 -34.19 17.65
CA PRO A 206 -7.72 -35.20 16.59
C PRO A 206 -9.03 -35.32 15.80
N SER A 207 -10.16 -34.89 16.35
CA SER A 207 -11.46 -34.93 15.64
C SER A 207 -11.49 -34.02 14.43
N LEU A 208 -10.72 -32.93 14.43
CA LEU A 208 -10.60 -31.99 13.31
C LEU A 208 -10.04 -32.64 12.03
N SER A 209 -9.28 -33.74 12.17
CA SER A 209 -8.71 -34.47 11.03
C SER A 209 -9.64 -35.59 10.51
N ARG A 210 -10.78 -35.85 11.17
CA ARG A 210 -11.66 -37.00 10.88
C ARG A 210 -12.80 -36.68 9.95
N GLY A 211 -12.95 -35.46 9.44
CA GLY A 211 -13.98 -35.08 8.50
C GLY A 211 -15.01 -34.12 9.08
N THR A 212 -16.27 -34.55 9.26
CA THR A 212 -17.31 -33.70 9.82
C THR A 212 -17.46 -33.95 11.32
N ILE A 213 -17.38 -32.87 12.08
CA ILE A 213 -17.65 -32.88 13.51
C ILE A 213 -19.11 -32.53 13.73
N VAL A 214 -19.81 -33.33 14.52
CA VAL A 214 -21.18 -33.08 14.92
C VAL A 214 -21.23 -32.92 16.43
N GLN A 215 -21.79 -31.80 16.88
CA GLN A 215 -22.07 -31.55 18.30
C GLN A 215 -23.53 -31.21 18.46
N GLN A 216 -24.08 -31.46 19.64
CA GLN A 216 -25.46 -31.15 19.98
C GLN A 216 -25.55 -30.39 21.30
N SER A 217 -26.48 -29.47 21.38
CA SER A 217 -26.98 -28.85 22.59
C SER A 217 -28.43 -29.31 22.84
N GLU A 218 -29.10 -28.78 23.86
CA GLU A 218 -30.49 -29.10 24.16
C GLU A 218 -31.43 -28.79 22.98
N GLU A 219 -31.17 -27.75 22.20
CA GLU A 219 -32.06 -27.27 21.15
C GLU A 219 -31.47 -27.40 19.73
N ASN A 220 -30.15 -27.43 19.59
CA ASN A 220 -29.50 -27.30 18.29
C ASN A 220 -28.45 -28.37 18.03
N SER A 221 -28.33 -28.74 16.75
CA SER A 221 -27.24 -29.55 16.19
C SER A 221 -26.27 -28.69 15.41
N TYR A 222 -24.99 -28.92 15.57
CA TYR A 222 -23.87 -28.15 15.00
C TYR A 222 -23.02 -29.07 14.16
N TYR A 223 -22.78 -28.68 12.94
CA TYR A 223 -21.94 -29.39 11.97
C TYR A 223 -20.76 -28.52 11.60
N LEU A 224 -19.55 -29.03 11.79
CA LEU A 224 -18.31 -28.41 11.32
C LEU A 224 -17.59 -29.39 10.40
N LYS A 225 -17.65 -29.14 9.09
CA LYS A 225 -16.82 -29.83 8.11
C LYS A 225 -15.49 -29.11 7.99
N VAL A 226 -14.41 -29.79 8.33
CA VAL A 226 -13.03 -29.28 8.16
C VAL A 226 -12.50 -29.78 6.83
N ILE A 227 -12.08 -28.87 5.95
CA ILE A 227 -11.46 -29.14 4.66
C ILE A 227 -9.97 -28.89 4.74
N GLY A 228 -9.56 -27.88 5.49
CA GLY A 228 -8.17 -27.54 5.73
C GLY A 228 -7.96 -27.00 7.14
N LEU A 229 -6.83 -27.34 7.74
CA LEU A 229 -6.43 -26.86 9.04
C LEU A 229 -4.93 -26.57 9.02
N CYS A 230 -4.55 -25.37 9.39
CA CYS A 230 -3.17 -24.99 9.66
C CYS A 230 -3.02 -24.63 11.14
N LYS A 231 -1.96 -25.15 11.79
CA LYS A 231 -1.71 -24.96 13.21
C LYS A 231 -0.77 -23.77 13.44
N VAL A 232 -0.66 -23.35 14.69
CA VAL A 232 0.39 -22.41 15.09
C VAL A 232 1.76 -23.03 14.78
N GLY A 233 2.63 -22.27 14.14
CA GLY A 233 3.95 -22.72 13.72
C GLY A 233 4.00 -23.41 12.36
N ASP A 234 2.87 -23.72 11.72
CA ASP A 234 2.85 -24.15 10.33
C ASP A 234 3.19 -22.98 9.39
N PRO A 235 3.77 -23.22 8.22
CA PRO A 235 3.92 -22.20 7.19
C PRO A 235 2.56 -21.62 6.79
N SER A 236 2.51 -20.30 6.64
CA SER A 236 1.30 -19.62 6.16
C SER A 236 0.93 -20.10 4.75
N PRO A 237 -0.33 -20.39 4.47
CA PRO A 237 -0.78 -20.71 3.12
C PRO A 237 -0.36 -19.65 2.11
N TYR A 238 0.05 -20.11 0.92
CA TYR A 238 0.53 -19.23 -0.16
C TYR A 238 -0.43 -18.09 -0.47
N GLU A 239 -1.72 -18.38 -0.52
CA GLU A 239 -2.77 -17.42 -0.87
C GLU A 239 -2.80 -16.21 0.07
N LEU A 240 -2.48 -16.42 1.34
CA LEU A 240 -2.50 -15.36 2.36
C LEU A 240 -1.28 -14.43 2.28
N ILE A 241 -0.15 -14.95 1.83
CA ILE A 241 1.10 -14.19 1.77
C ILE A 241 1.52 -13.82 0.36
N LYS A 242 0.74 -14.20 -0.66
CA LYS A 242 1.03 -13.89 -2.07
C LYS A 242 1.30 -12.41 -2.30
N GLY A 243 0.50 -11.53 -1.71
CA GLY A 243 0.70 -10.08 -1.80
C GLY A 243 2.02 -9.59 -1.18
N GLU A 244 2.43 -10.19 -0.06
CA GLU A 244 3.71 -9.89 0.58
C GLU A 244 4.88 -10.40 -0.27
N LEU A 245 4.80 -11.63 -0.79
CA LEU A 245 5.80 -12.20 -1.70
C LEU A 245 5.96 -11.36 -2.97
N TYR A 246 4.83 -10.89 -3.53
CA TYR A 246 4.85 -9.99 -4.68
C TYR A 246 5.63 -8.70 -4.38
N ASN A 247 5.37 -8.07 -3.24
CA ASN A 247 6.07 -6.85 -2.84
C ASN A 247 7.58 -7.09 -2.59
N ILE A 248 7.94 -8.23 -2.02
CA ILE A 248 9.35 -8.61 -1.82
C ILE A 248 10.07 -8.74 -3.16
N LEU A 249 9.50 -9.50 -4.11
CA LEU A 249 10.09 -9.65 -5.44
C LEU A 249 10.11 -8.34 -6.20
N LEU A 250 9.01 -7.60 -6.20
CA LEU A 250 8.93 -6.31 -6.88
C LEU A 250 10.01 -5.34 -6.39
N ASN A 251 10.23 -5.26 -5.08
CA ASN A 251 11.28 -4.41 -4.52
C ASN A 251 12.68 -4.90 -4.90
N LYS A 252 12.90 -6.21 -4.92
CA LYS A 252 14.16 -6.79 -5.37
C LYS A 252 14.44 -6.46 -6.84
N GLU A 253 13.45 -6.67 -7.71
CA GLU A 253 13.57 -6.37 -9.14
C GLU A 253 13.81 -4.87 -9.41
N LYS A 254 13.13 -3.98 -8.66
CA LYS A 254 13.37 -2.54 -8.74
C LYS A 254 14.80 -2.16 -8.38
N ILE A 255 15.32 -2.71 -7.29
CA ILE A 255 16.70 -2.43 -6.83
C ILE A 255 17.70 -2.95 -7.87
N GLN A 256 17.51 -4.19 -8.35
CA GLN A 256 18.39 -4.80 -9.33
C GLN A 256 18.38 -3.99 -10.63
N PHE A 257 17.21 -3.67 -11.16
CA PHE A 257 17.05 -2.89 -12.39
C PHE A 257 17.79 -1.54 -12.31
N ILE A 258 17.61 -0.78 -11.21
CA ILE A 258 18.29 0.52 -11.04
C ILE A 258 19.79 0.34 -10.88
N THR A 259 20.24 -0.72 -10.23
CA THR A 259 21.68 -1.01 -10.05
C THR A 259 22.32 -1.31 -11.41
N ASP A 260 21.70 -2.18 -12.21
CA ASP A 260 22.18 -2.57 -13.52
C ASP A 260 22.20 -1.37 -14.48
N PHE A 261 21.13 -0.56 -14.47
CA PHE A 261 21.05 0.65 -15.28
C PHE A 261 22.13 1.70 -14.90
N ARG A 262 22.42 1.89 -13.61
CA ARG A 262 23.52 2.76 -13.17
C ARG A 262 24.89 2.25 -13.63
N GLN A 263 25.10 0.93 -13.58
CA GLN A 263 26.35 0.33 -14.04
C GLN A 263 26.51 0.47 -15.55
N GLU A 264 25.43 0.30 -16.31
CA GLU A 264 25.41 0.52 -17.76
C GLU A 264 25.80 1.96 -18.11
N LEU A 265 25.14 2.95 -17.48
CA LEU A 265 25.48 4.36 -17.66
C LEU A 265 26.94 4.68 -17.34
N TYR A 266 27.48 4.10 -16.26
CA TYR A 266 28.89 4.27 -15.91
C TYR A 266 29.81 3.69 -16.98
N ASN A 267 29.56 2.48 -17.43
CA ASN A 267 30.36 1.81 -18.44
C ASN A 267 30.34 2.59 -19.77
N GLU A 268 29.15 3.01 -20.22
CA GLU A 268 29.00 3.84 -21.41
C GLU A 268 29.78 5.15 -21.32
N ALA A 269 29.77 5.80 -20.16
CA ALA A 269 30.48 7.06 -19.94
C ALA A 269 32.01 6.88 -20.03
N ILE A 270 32.53 5.76 -19.54
CA ILE A 270 33.95 5.41 -19.64
C ILE A 270 34.33 5.08 -21.09
N GLU A 271 33.55 4.22 -21.76
CA GLU A 271 33.82 3.80 -23.14
C GLU A 271 33.77 4.97 -24.13
N ASN A 272 32.85 5.89 -23.93
CA ASN A 272 32.70 7.08 -24.76
C ASN A 272 33.68 8.22 -24.40
N GLY A 273 34.57 8.04 -23.43
CA GLY A 273 35.55 9.02 -23.01
C GLY A 273 34.98 10.30 -22.42
N ILE A 274 33.76 10.23 -21.85
CA ILE A 274 33.07 11.37 -21.20
C ILE A 274 33.71 11.66 -19.85
N VAL A 275 34.33 10.66 -19.21
CA VAL A 275 34.95 10.77 -17.88
C VAL A 275 36.45 10.93 -18.00
N HIS A 276 37.00 11.99 -17.40
CA HIS A 276 38.42 12.20 -17.30
C HIS A 276 38.84 12.13 -15.82
N PHE A 277 39.78 11.21 -15.54
CA PHE A 277 40.36 11.09 -14.21
C PHE A 277 41.59 11.99 -14.13
N TYR A 278 41.65 12.86 -13.13
CA TYR A 278 42.85 13.64 -12.81
C TYR A 278 43.57 12.92 -11.68
N GLU A 279 44.77 12.39 -11.97
CA GLU A 279 45.65 11.87 -10.92
C GLU A 279 46.20 13.08 -10.15
N ASN A 280 46.06 13.06 -8.82
CA ASN A 280 46.80 14.02 -8.00
C ASN A 280 48.27 13.64 -8.06
N GLU A 281 49.08 14.44 -8.69
CA GLU A 281 50.55 14.37 -8.51
C GLU A 281 50.82 14.67 -7.03
N GLU A 282 51.28 13.65 -6.27
CA GLU A 282 51.76 13.80 -4.90
C GLU A 282 53.07 14.62 -4.86
#